data_54cd9f4cb40ea92da2e765b12e3fec49
#
_entry.id   54cd9f4cb40ea92da2e765b12e3fec49
#
_cell.length_a   1.000
_cell.length_b   1.000
_cell.length_c   1.000
_cell.angle_alpha   90.00
_cell.angle_beta   90.00
_cell.angle_gamma   90.00
#
_symmetry.space_group_name_H-M   'P 1'
#
loop_
_entity.id
_entity.type
_entity.pdbx_description
1 polymer ?
#
loop_
_entity_poly.entity_id
_entity_poly.type
_entity_poly.pdbx_seq_one_letter_code
_entity_poly.pdbx_strand_id
1 'polypeptide(L)'
;MWVVGYERLEYKYIIVGGGIAGITAAETIREHDLSGTIAVFTKEPHILYSRVLLPSFLKGRIRQDQLFLRTFNDFEKSRIDVFLRRNVVGIDVKQKKIIFQDSESPLQKKDTAFYEKLLIASGGEVEEWRAAGNDKKGIFRLQTIDDAELLAKYLPQAQKAIVVGGSFIALEFLEIFSLERIPVTLICRESGFFDNLLDSVGEEIISANFRRHGIEPHYKEEVREVLGDEQATGVRTNRPAEYQGDIIGVRIGLNKNLEFFKEQGFLIGEE
;
A
#
# COMPACT_ATOMS: atom_id res chain seq x y z
N MET A 1 3.67 22.57 19.68
CA MET A 1 5.12 22.38 19.97
C MET A 1 5.21 21.88 21.40
N TRP A 2 5.13 20.56 21.60
CA TRP A 2 5.27 19.95 22.92
C TRP A 2 6.69 19.40 23.01
N VAL A 3 7.56 20.12 23.70
CA VAL A 3 8.83 19.58 24.19
C VAL A 3 8.47 18.82 25.46
N VAL A 4 8.21 17.53 25.32
CA VAL A 4 8.04 16.65 26.47
C VAL A 4 9.43 16.12 26.84
N GLY A 5 9.85 16.43 28.07
CA GLY A 5 10.96 15.73 28.69
C GLY A 5 10.70 14.22 28.65
N TYR A 6 11.77 13.43 28.60
CA TYR A 6 11.76 11.99 28.40
C TYR A 6 11.01 11.25 29.53
N GLU A 7 9.67 11.26 29.49
CA GLU A 7 8.89 10.26 30.21
C GLU A 7 8.97 8.96 29.38
N ARG A 8 9.31 7.88 30.07
CA ARG A 8 9.35 6.54 29.50
C ARG A 8 7.96 6.18 29.02
N LEU A 9 7.78 5.96 27.70
CA LEU A 9 6.51 5.54 27.14
C LEU A 9 6.25 4.08 27.54
N GLU A 10 5.21 3.85 28.35
CA GLU A 10 4.83 2.52 28.83
C GLU A 10 3.33 2.28 28.60
N TYR A 11 3.00 1.18 27.95
CA TYR A 11 1.64 0.78 27.63
C TYR A 11 1.38 -0.67 28.00
N LYS A 12 0.17 -0.96 28.46
CA LYS A 12 -0.25 -2.36 28.62
C LYS A 12 -0.33 -3.06 27.26
N TYR A 13 -0.87 -2.38 26.25
CA TYR A 13 -1.00 -2.91 24.91
C TYR A 13 -0.34 -1.97 23.90
N ILE A 14 0.60 -2.50 23.12
CA ILE A 14 1.11 -1.81 21.93
C ILE A 14 0.68 -2.58 20.69
N ILE A 15 0.20 -1.85 19.69
CA ILE A 15 -0.21 -2.38 18.39
C ILE A 15 0.66 -1.71 17.32
N VAL A 16 1.33 -2.51 16.50
CA VAL A 16 2.13 -2.03 15.36
C VAL A 16 1.32 -2.16 14.09
N GLY A 17 0.89 -1.03 13.56
CA GLY A 17 0.06 -0.92 12.36
C GLY A 17 -1.30 -0.27 12.64
N GLY A 18 -1.56 0.89 12.01
CA GLY A 18 -2.79 1.69 12.10
C GLY A 18 -3.85 1.35 11.04
N GLY A 19 -3.72 0.21 10.37
CA GLY A 19 -4.72 -0.28 9.42
C GLY A 19 -5.94 -0.90 10.10
N ILE A 20 -6.86 -1.44 9.30
CA ILE A 20 -8.13 -1.99 9.81
C ILE A 20 -7.93 -3.06 10.89
N ALA A 21 -6.97 -3.98 10.72
CA ALA A 21 -6.71 -5.03 11.69
C ALA A 21 -6.23 -4.46 13.04
N GLY A 22 -5.29 -3.52 13.03
CA GLY A 22 -4.74 -2.92 14.25
C GLY A 22 -5.76 -2.08 15.00
N ILE A 23 -6.54 -1.25 14.30
CA ILE A 23 -7.55 -0.41 14.95
C ILE A 23 -8.72 -1.24 15.47
N THR A 24 -9.22 -2.21 14.71
CA THR A 24 -10.27 -3.13 15.20
C THR A 24 -9.79 -3.87 16.46
N ALA A 25 -8.52 -4.32 16.49
CA ALA A 25 -7.97 -4.96 17.68
C ALA A 25 -7.88 -3.99 18.87
N ALA A 26 -7.48 -2.73 18.66
CA ALA A 26 -7.44 -1.71 19.71
C ALA A 26 -8.84 -1.45 20.32
N GLU A 27 -9.83 -1.32 19.45
CA GLU A 27 -11.23 -1.12 19.85
C GLU A 27 -11.76 -2.35 20.63
N THR A 28 -11.51 -3.56 20.12
CA THR A 28 -11.90 -4.82 20.80
C THR A 28 -11.20 -4.97 22.15
N ILE A 29 -9.91 -4.63 22.26
CA ILE A 29 -9.20 -4.64 23.55
C ILE A 29 -9.87 -3.67 24.52
N ARG A 30 -10.26 -2.48 24.07
CA ARG A 30 -10.93 -1.49 24.91
C ARG A 30 -12.28 -1.97 25.43
N GLU A 31 -13.03 -2.71 24.64
CA GLU A 31 -14.30 -3.33 25.07
C GLU A 31 -14.09 -4.33 26.22
N HIS A 32 -12.97 -5.04 26.24
CA HIS A 32 -12.67 -6.08 27.22
C HIS A 32 -11.75 -5.60 28.37
N ASP A 33 -11.02 -4.52 28.19
CA ASP A 33 -10.18 -3.88 29.20
C ASP A 33 -10.40 -2.36 29.21
N LEU A 34 -11.33 -1.95 30.09
CA LEU A 34 -11.75 -0.56 30.18
C LEU A 34 -10.67 0.40 30.72
N SER A 35 -9.61 -0.11 31.36
CA SER A 35 -8.59 0.68 32.05
C SER A 35 -7.18 0.56 31.48
N GLY A 36 -6.89 -0.52 30.74
CA GLY A 36 -5.57 -0.75 30.17
C GLY A 36 -5.16 0.37 29.18
N THR A 37 -3.91 0.78 29.23
CA THR A 37 -3.36 1.75 28.27
C THR A 37 -3.12 1.09 26.93
N ILE A 38 -3.57 1.71 25.83
CA ILE A 38 -3.48 1.18 24.47
C ILE A 38 -2.81 2.21 23.58
N ALA A 39 -1.74 1.80 22.88
CA ALA A 39 -1.08 2.62 21.87
C ALA A 39 -1.02 1.91 20.52
N VAL A 40 -1.31 2.65 19.46
CA VAL A 40 -1.16 2.20 18.07
C VAL A 40 -0.06 3.02 17.41
N PHE A 41 0.96 2.35 16.88
CA PHE A 41 2.05 2.97 16.13
C PHE A 41 1.87 2.72 14.63
N THR A 42 1.85 3.77 13.84
CA THR A 42 1.74 3.67 12.37
C THR A 42 2.73 4.59 11.67
N LYS A 43 3.34 4.09 10.60
CA LYS A 43 4.26 4.88 9.76
C LYS A 43 3.54 5.93 8.91
N GLU A 44 2.24 5.76 8.67
CA GLU A 44 1.45 6.67 7.84
C GLU A 44 1.07 7.96 8.59
N PRO A 45 0.90 9.07 7.87
CA PRO A 45 0.47 10.34 8.44
C PRO A 45 -1.04 10.41 8.70
N HIS A 46 -1.78 9.37 8.30
CA HIS A 46 -3.24 9.33 8.32
C HIS A 46 -3.75 8.40 9.41
N ILE A 47 -4.87 8.78 10.04
CA ILE A 47 -5.68 7.88 10.86
C ILE A 47 -6.36 6.82 9.99
N LEU A 48 -7.05 5.86 10.60
CA LEU A 48 -7.70 4.76 9.88
C LEU A 48 -8.59 5.24 8.74
N TYR A 49 -8.30 4.77 7.55
CA TYR A 49 -9.09 4.98 6.33
C TYR A 49 -9.28 3.66 5.56
N SER A 50 -10.24 3.65 4.63
CA SER A 50 -10.53 2.50 3.78
C SER A 50 -9.65 2.50 2.52
N ARG A 51 -8.69 1.57 2.43
CA ARG A 51 -7.91 1.36 1.20
C ARG A 51 -8.76 0.84 0.04
N VAL A 52 -9.83 0.11 0.36
CA VAL A 52 -10.78 -0.42 -0.64
C VAL A 52 -11.54 0.70 -1.35
N LEU A 53 -11.66 1.87 -0.73
CA LEU A 53 -12.33 3.03 -1.32
C LEU A 53 -11.42 3.94 -2.14
N LEU A 54 -10.09 3.73 -2.15
CA LEU A 54 -9.15 4.53 -2.93
C LEU A 54 -9.49 4.58 -4.43
N PRO A 55 -9.84 3.46 -5.09
CA PRO A 55 -10.28 3.51 -6.46
C PRO A 55 -11.56 4.34 -6.67
N SER A 56 -12.51 4.28 -5.73
CA SER A 56 -13.73 5.09 -5.80
C SER A 56 -13.47 6.58 -5.65
N PHE A 57 -12.49 6.95 -4.83
CA PHE A 57 -12.00 8.32 -4.72
C PHE A 57 -11.36 8.80 -6.04
N LEU A 58 -10.47 8.00 -6.62
CA LEU A 58 -9.84 8.31 -7.91
C LEU A 58 -10.83 8.44 -9.07
N LYS A 59 -11.91 7.66 -9.05
CA LYS A 59 -13.02 7.73 -10.03
C LYS A 59 -13.99 8.90 -9.75
N GLY A 60 -13.70 9.76 -8.75
CA GLY A 60 -14.55 10.89 -8.38
C GLY A 60 -15.92 10.51 -7.78
N ARG A 61 -16.12 9.24 -7.40
CA ARG A 61 -17.39 8.74 -6.85
C ARG A 61 -17.60 9.14 -5.39
N ILE A 62 -16.52 9.40 -4.67
CA ILE A 62 -16.52 9.85 -3.28
C ILE A 62 -15.46 10.94 -3.08
N ARG A 63 -15.65 11.78 -2.05
CA ARG A 63 -14.65 12.77 -1.62
C ARG A 63 -13.62 12.12 -0.70
N GLN A 64 -12.48 12.76 -0.55
CA GLN A 64 -11.38 12.28 0.29
C GLN A 64 -11.78 12.11 1.77
N ASP A 65 -12.61 13.01 2.30
CA ASP A 65 -13.09 12.93 3.68
C ASP A 65 -13.90 11.67 3.96
N GLN A 66 -14.54 11.09 2.94
CA GLN A 66 -15.31 9.84 3.03
C GLN A 66 -14.43 8.57 3.03
N LEU A 67 -13.12 8.71 2.82
CA LEU A 67 -12.18 7.61 2.98
C LEU A 67 -11.99 7.24 4.45
N PHE A 68 -12.04 8.20 5.36
CA PHE A 68 -11.73 7.99 6.77
C PHE A 68 -12.85 7.24 7.49
N LEU A 69 -12.46 6.18 8.20
CA LEU A 69 -13.38 5.32 8.96
C LEU A 69 -13.49 5.72 10.43
N ARG A 70 -12.55 6.52 10.92
CA ARG A 70 -12.52 7.05 12.28
C ARG A 70 -12.02 8.49 12.26
N THR A 71 -12.37 9.21 13.34
CA THR A 71 -11.89 10.56 13.63
C THR A 71 -10.94 10.54 14.83
N PHE A 72 -10.18 11.60 15.04
CA PHE A 72 -9.36 11.75 16.26
C PHE A 72 -10.23 11.73 17.54
N ASN A 73 -11.44 12.30 17.49
CA ASN A 73 -12.37 12.29 18.60
C ASN A 73 -12.85 10.87 18.97
N ASP A 74 -12.94 9.94 18.02
CA ASP A 74 -13.29 8.55 18.31
C ASP A 74 -12.17 7.87 19.11
N PHE A 75 -10.91 8.11 18.78
CA PHE A 75 -9.75 7.58 19.51
C PHE A 75 -9.64 8.20 20.90
N GLU A 76 -9.87 9.51 21.05
CA GLU A 76 -9.88 10.20 22.34
C GLU A 76 -10.97 9.64 23.27
N LYS A 77 -12.20 9.50 22.78
CA LYS A 77 -13.31 8.89 23.54
C LYS A 77 -13.00 7.45 23.97
N SER A 78 -12.34 6.69 23.11
CA SER A 78 -11.95 5.32 23.38
C SER A 78 -10.65 5.22 24.20
N ARG A 79 -10.01 6.34 24.52
CA ARG A 79 -8.71 6.38 25.21
C ARG A 79 -7.68 5.46 24.57
N ILE A 80 -7.55 5.56 23.22
CA ILE A 80 -6.57 4.87 22.40
C ILE A 80 -5.60 5.93 21.88
N ASP A 81 -4.33 5.84 22.24
CA ASP A 81 -3.28 6.73 21.75
C ASP A 81 -2.82 6.27 20.37
N VAL A 82 -2.95 7.13 19.35
CA VAL A 82 -2.51 6.82 17.98
C VAL A 82 -1.32 7.69 17.63
N PHE A 83 -0.17 7.04 17.43
CA PHE A 83 1.09 7.66 17.07
C PHE A 83 1.29 7.57 15.55
N LEU A 84 0.90 8.63 14.84
CA LEU A 84 1.10 8.77 13.40
C LEU A 84 2.57 9.07 13.08
N ARG A 85 3.02 8.72 11.87
CA ARG A 85 4.40 8.92 11.41
C ARG A 85 5.44 8.26 12.33
N ARG A 86 5.06 7.19 13.02
CA ARG A 86 5.97 6.43 13.89
C ARG A 86 6.22 5.05 13.31
N ASN A 87 7.33 4.95 12.57
CA ASN A 87 7.77 3.70 11.98
C ASN A 87 8.51 2.85 13.02
N VAL A 88 7.99 1.66 13.31
CA VAL A 88 8.65 0.70 14.19
C VAL A 88 9.75 -0.01 13.41
N VAL A 89 10.99 0.21 13.84
CA VAL A 89 12.21 -0.27 13.17
C VAL A 89 12.95 -1.35 13.98
N GLY A 90 12.44 -1.72 15.15
CA GLY A 90 13.00 -2.80 15.97
C GLY A 90 12.04 -3.23 17.07
N ILE A 91 12.15 -4.49 17.49
CA ILE A 91 11.36 -5.07 18.57
C ILE A 91 12.30 -5.91 19.45
N ASP A 92 12.44 -5.56 20.70
CA ASP A 92 13.16 -6.36 21.69
C ASP A 92 12.14 -7.15 22.51
N VAL A 93 11.95 -8.40 22.13
CA VAL A 93 10.97 -9.30 22.79
C VAL A 93 11.35 -9.58 24.24
N LYS A 94 12.66 -9.65 24.57
CA LYS A 94 13.14 -9.94 25.93
C LYS A 94 12.89 -8.78 26.87
N GLN A 95 13.15 -7.55 26.42
CA GLN A 95 12.92 -6.35 27.22
C GLN A 95 11.50 -5.80 27.04
N LYS A 96 10.66 -6.43 26.24
CA LYS A 96 9.29 -6.01 25.90
C LYS A 96 9.22 -4.54 25.51
N LYS A 97 9.99 -4.15 24.50
CA LYS A 97 10.01 -2.79 23.97
C LYS A 97 10.01 -2.78 22.45
N ILE A 98 9.42 -1.75 21.88
CA ILE A 98 9.57 -1.38 20.47
C ILE A 98 10.57 -0.25 20.35
N ILE A 99 11.25 -0.18 19.21
CA ILE A 99 12.10 0.91 18.78
C ILE A 99 11.45 1.53 17.56
N PHE A 100 11.17 2.82 17.61
CA PHE A 100 10.50 3.52 16.53
C PHE A 100 11.21 4.83 16.19
N GLN A 101 10.93 5.36 15.01
CA GLN A 101 11.44 6.64 14.54
C GLN A 101 10.36 7.40 13.78
N ASP A 102 10.52 8.69 13.62
CA ASP A 102 9.66 9.49 12.73
C ASP A 102 9.91 9.09 11.28
N SER A 103 8.84 8.79 10.54
CA SER A 103 8.93 8.32 9.15
C SER A 103 9.50 9.37 8.19
N GLU A 104 9.40 10.65 8.53
CA GLU A 104 9.78 11.77 7.67
C GLU A 104 11.00 12.54 8.20
N SER A 105 11.49 12.21 9.40
CA SER A 105 12.61 12.93 9.99
C SER A 105 13.94 12.53 9.36
N PRO A 106 14.70 13.47 8.79
CA PRO A 106 16.03 13.21 8.24
C PRO A 106 17.04 12.78 9.32
N LEU A 107 16.79 13.10 10.58
CA LEU A 107 17.69 12.79 11.70
C LEU A 107 17.57 11.35 12.18
N GLN A 108 16.54 10.61 11.76
CA GLN A 108 16.27 9.21 12.12
C GLN A 108 16.47 8.90 13.63
N LYS A 109 16.16 9.88 14.49
CA LYS A 109 16.25 9.70 15.94
C LYS A 109 15.34 8.55 16.35
N LYS A 110 15.92 7.57 17.04
CA LYS A 110 15.20 6.41 17.55
C LYS A 110 14.71 6.67 18.96
N ASP A 111 13.43 6.42 19.19
CA ASP A 111 12.79 6.44 20.49
C ASP A 111 12.29 5.04 20.85
N THR A 112 11.89 4.83 22.11
CA THR A 112 11.45 3.52 22.59
C THR A 112 10.13 3.61 23.35
N ALA A 113 9.30 2.56 23.24
CA ALA A 113 8.12 2.36 24.06
C ALA A 113 8.08 0.93 24.60
N PHE A 114 7.64 0.75 25.85
CA PHE A 114 7.57 -0.52 26.54
C PHE A 114 6.14 -1.04 26.55
N TYR A 115 5.98 -2.37 26.51
CA TYR A 115 4.67 -3.00 26.48
C TYR A 115 4.58 -4.20 27.43
N GLU A 116 3.39 -4.49 27.90
CA GLU A 116 3.11 -5.80 28.50
C GLU A 116 2.75 -6.83 27.41
N LYS A 117 1.90 -6.42 26.45
CA LYS A 117 1.45 -7.22 25.31
C LYS A 117 1.64 -6.45 24.00
N LEU A 118 2.10 -7.15 22.97
CA LEU A 118 2.36 -6.60 21.64
C LEU A 118 1.50 -7.34 20.60
N LEU A 119 0.83 -6.58 19.75
CA LEU A 119 0.19 -7.07 18.53
C LEU A 119 0.90 -6.50 17.30
N ILE A 120 1.23 -7.36 16.35
CA ILE A 120 1.77 -6.98 15.05
C ILE A 120 0.65 -7.05 14.02
N ALA A 121 0.26 -5.90 13.50
CA ALA A 121 -0.79 -5.70 12.51
C ALA A 121 -0.27 -4.80 11.37
N SER A 122 1.02 -4.92 11.04
CA SER A 122 1.73 -4.07 10.08
C SER A 122 1.25 -4.19 8.63
N GLY A 123 0.47 -5.24 8.31
CA GLY A 123 -0.01 -5.48 6.96
C GLY A 123 1.12 -5.90 6.01
N GLY A 124 1.06 -5.43 4.77
CA GLY A 124 2.09 -5.65 3.75
C GLY A 124 2.42 -4.39 2.99
N GLU A 125 3.57 -4.38 2.35
CA GLU A 125 4.03 -3.35 1.42
C GLU A 125 3.93 -3.85 -0.01
N VAL A 126 3.80 -2.94 -0.97
CA VAL A 126 3.86 -3.34 -2.39
C VAL A 126 5.23 -3.95 -2.64
N GLU A 127 5.24 -5.12 -3.29
CA GLU A 127 6.47 -5.79 -3.67
C GLU A 127 7.35 -4.88 -4.55
N GLU A 128 8.65 -4.95 -4.35
CA GLU A 128 9.60 -4.16 -5.13
C GLU A 128 9.58 -4.61 -6.60
N TRP A 129 9.30 -3.68 -7.48
CA TRP A 129 9.35 -3.94 -8.91
C TRP A 129 10.80 -3.87 -9.41
N ARG A 130 11.31 -4.98 -9.90
CA ARG A 130 12.72 -5.14 -10.26
C ARG A 130 13.07 -4.73 -11.72
N ALA A 131 12.18 -4.02 -12.41
CA ALA A 131 12.51 -3.47 -13.74
C ALA A 131 13.55 -2.36 -13.61
N ALA A 132 14.49 -2.28 -14.55
CA ALA A 132 15.43 -1.16 -14.60
C ALA A 132 14.64 0.16 -14.79
N GLY A 133 15.04 1.22 -14.08
CA GLY A 133 14.34 2.52 -14.13
C GLY A 133 12.98 2.56 -13.42
N ASN A 134 12.75 1.67 -12.46
CA ASN A 134 11.53 1.58 -11.66
C ASN A 134 11.30 2.77 -10.69
N ASP A 135 12.22 3.71 -10.64
CA ASP A 135 12.23 4.92 -9.83
C ASP A 135 11.88 6.20 -10.61
N LYS A 136 11.67 6.07 -11.94
CA LYS A 136 11.30 7.21 -12.79
C LYS A 136 9.92 7.77 -12.42
N LYS A 137 9.74 9.06 -12.67
CA LYS A 137 8.43 9.72 -12.55
C LYS A 137 7.44 9.11 -13.55
N GLY A 138 6.15 9.11 -13.22
CA GLY A 138 5.11 8.50 -14.06
C GLY A 138 4.81 7.05 -13.72
N ILE A 139 5.48 6.48 -12.72
CA ILE A 139 5.21 5.14 -12.20
C ILE A 139 4.39 5.25 -10.92
N PHE A 140 3.26 4.56 -10.88
CA PHE A 140 2.29 4.65 -9.79
C PHE A 140 1.99 3.29 -9.19
N ARG A 141 1.81 3.30 -7.88
CA ARG A 141 1.24 2.23 -7.08
C ARG A 141 -0.05 2.76 -6.48
N LEU A 142 -0.90 1.88 -5.99
CA LEU A 142 -2.16 2.28 -5.36
C LEU A 142 -2.33 1.49 -4.06
N GLN A 143 -1.78 2.01 -2.98
CA GLN A 143 -1.85 1.41 -1.65
C GLN A 143 -2.25 2.42 -0.57
N THR A 144 -1.87 3.67 -0.71
CA THR A 144 -2.08 4.73 0.29
C THR A 144 -2.92 5.88 -0.27
N ILE A 145 -3.40 6.76 0.60
CA ILE A 145 -4.06 8.02 0.18
C ILE A 145 -3.07 8.85 -0.63
N ASP A 146 -1.81 8.92 -0.19
CA ASP A 146 -0.77 9.71 -0.87
C ASP A 146 -0.52 9.20 -2.29
N ASP A 147 -0.53 7.87 -2.51
CA ASP A 147 -0.47 7.28 -3.85
C ASP A 147 -1.65 7.72 -4.71
N ALA A 148 -2.86 7.69 -4.14
CA ALA A 148 -4.08 8.07 -4.86
C ALA A 148 -4.07 9.57 -5.21
N GLU A 149 -3.66 10.44 -4.28
CA GLU A 149 -3.54 11.88 -4.53
C GLU A 149 -2.51 12.20 -5.62
N LEU A 150 -1.35 11.51 -5.58
CA LEU A 150 -0.31 11.68 -6.58
C LEU A 150 -0.81 11.25 -7.96
N LEU A 151 -1.47 10.09 -8.04
CA LEU A 151 -2.07 9.60 -9.28
C LEU A 151 -3.15 10.57 -9.81
N ALA A 152 -4.04 11.04 -8.93
CA ALA A 152 -5.10 12.00 -9.30
C ALA A 152 -4.54 13.28 -9.93
N LYS A 153 -3.41 13.78 -9.44
CA LYS A 153 -2.72 14.96 -10.00
C LYS A 153 -2.10 14.69 -11.38
N TYR A 154 -1.75 13.43 -11.64
CA TYR A 154 -1.06 13.05 -12.89
C TYR A 154 -2.04 12.70 -14.03
N LEU A 155 -3.19 12.12 -13.69
CA LEU A 155 -4.20 11.65 -14.66
C LEU A 155 -4.58 12.68 -15.74
N PRO A 156 -4.82 13.98 -15.43
CA PRO A 156 -5.27 14.93 -16.44
C PRO A 156 -4.30 15.20 -17.59
N GLN A 157 -3.02 14.88 -17.42
CA GLN A 157 -1.97 15.10 -18.43
C GLN A 157 -1.51 13.80 -19.12
N ALA A 158 -1.99 12.64 -18.65
CA ALA A 158 -1.63 11.34 -19.20
C ALA A 158 -2.23 11.14 -20.60
N GLN A 159 -1.44 10.63 -21.53
CA GLN A 159 -1.84 10.37 -22.91
C GLN A 159 -1.95 8.89 -23.24
N LYS A 160 -1.05 8.07 -22.68
CA LYS A 160 -1.01 6.62 -22.86
C LYS A 160 -0.62 5.93 -21.55
N ALA A 161 -1.38 4.96 -21.17
CA ALA A 161 -1.14 4.20 -19.94
C ALA A 161 -0.56 2.82 -20.22
N ILE A 162 0.27 2.37 -19.28
CA ILE A 162 0.71 0.98 -19.20
C ILE A 162 0.28 0.45 -17.83
N VAL A 163 -0.32 -0.73 -17.80
CA VAL A 163 -0.62 -1.44 -16.55
C VAL A 163 0.20 -2.72 -16.50
N VAL A 164 0.94 -2.91 -15.41
CA VAL A 164 1.80 -4.09 -15.21
C VAL A 164 1.21 -4.95 -14.09
N GLY A 165 0.83 -6.19 -14.45
CA GLY A 165 0.25 -7.18 -13.55
C GLY A 165 -1.16 -7.61 -13.94
N GLY A 166 -1.62 -8.75 -13.41
CA GLY A 166 -2.91 -9.38 -13.73
C GLY A 166 -3.82 -9.59 -12.51
N SER A 167 -3.79 -8.68 -11.53
CA SER A 167 -4.50 -8.80 -10.27
C SER A 167 -5.73 -7.88 -10.17
N PHE A 168 -6.54 -8.03 -9.10
CA PHE A 168 -7.67 -7.14 -8.83
C PHE A 168 -7.29 -5.65 -8.77
N ILE A 169 -6.10 -5.30 -8.25
CA ILE A 169 -5.65 -3.91 -8.23
C ILE A 169 -5.18 -3.45 -9.61
N ALA A 170 -4.62 -4.34 -10.43
CA ALA A 170 -4.37 -4.02 -11.84
C ALA A 170 -5.69 -3.70 -12.56
N LEU A 171 -6.77 -4.43 -12.26
CA LEU A 171 -8.11 -4.12 -12.79
C LEU A 171 -8.58 -2.71 -12.39
N GLU A 172 -8.29 -2.26 -11.18
CA GLU A 172 -8.63 -0.89 -10.75
C GLU A 172 -7.89 0.18 -11.58
N PHE A 173 -6.60 -0.03 -11.88
CA PHE A 173 -5.87 0.86 -12.79
C PHE A 173 -6.49 0.86 -14.20
N LEU A 174 -6.83 -0.33 -14.73
CA LEU A 174 -7.48 -0.46 -16.04
C LEU A 174 -8.80 0.33 -16.07
N GLU A 175 -9.63 0.21 -15.02
CA GLU A 175 -10.90 0.93 -14.94
C GLU A 175 -10.67 2.45 -14.84
N ILE A 176 -9.73 2.90 -13.99
CA ILE A 176 -9.40 4.32 -13.81
C ILE A 176 -8.97 4.94 -15.15
N PHE A 177 -8.00 4.33 -15.84
CA PHE A 177 -7.49 4.85 -17.10
C PHE A 177 -8.53 4.78 -18.22
N SER A 178 -9.36 3.74 -18.25
CA SER A 178 -10.45 3.62 -19.22
C SER A 178 -11.52 4.69 -19.01
N LEU A 179 -11.88 5.04 -17.78
CA LEU A 179 -12.83 6.11 -17.48
C LEU A 179 -12.31 7.48 -17.93
N GLU A 180 -11.00 7.71 -17.81
CA GLU A 180 -10.31 8.91 -18.32
C GLU A 180 -10.07 8.85 -19.84
N ARG A 181 -10.52 7.78 -20.51
CA ARG A 181 -10.36 7.55 -21.96
C ARG A 181 -8.88 7.52 -22.41
N ILE A 182 -7.99 7.12 -21.51
CA ILE A 182 -6.57 6.94 -21.81
C ILE A 182 -6.40 5.55 -22.42
N PRO A 183 -5.81 5.39 -23.62
CA PRO A 183 -5.48 4.09 -24.20
C PRO A 183 -4.52 3.34 -23.29
N VAL A 184 -4.79 2.04 -23.03
CA VAL A 184 -4.04 1.23 -22.06
C VAL A 184 -3.39 0.03 -22.72
N THR A 185 -2.10 -0.14 -22.49
CA THR A 185 -1.39 -1.40 -22.72
C THR A 185 -1.30 -2.19 -21.41
N LEU A 186 -1.89 -3.37 -21.36
CA LEU A 186 -1.81 -4.27 -20.21
C LEU A 186 -0.71 -5.31 -20.44
N ILE A 187 0.26 -5.41 -19.54
CA ILE A 187 1.35 -6.38 -19.61
C ILE A 187 1.27 -7.32 -18.42
N CYS A 188 1.07 -8.61 -18.69
CA CYS A 188 0.97 -9.66 -17.68
C CYS A 188 2.05 -10.73 -17.94
N ARG A 189 2.79 -11.08 -16.90
CA ARG A 189 3.74 -12.19 -16.93
C ARG A 189 3.03 -13.53 -17.09
N GLU A 190 1.87 -13.65 -16.53
CA GLU A 190 1.01 -14.83 -16.52
C GLU A 190 0.38 -15.09 -17.89
N SER A 191 -0.23 -16.27 -18.05
CA SER A 191 -0.86 -16.67 -19.32
C SER A 191 -2.21 -16.00 -19.57
N GLY A 192 -2.81 -15.43 -18.55
CA GLY A 192 -4.10 -14.75 -18.58
C GLY A 192 -4.24 -13.73 -17.45
N PHE A 193 -5.36 -13.03 -17.44
CA PHE A 193 -5.70 -12.13 -16.35
C PHE A 193 -6.24 -12.95 -15.17
N PHE A 194 -5.91 -12.59 -13.94
CA PHE A 194 -6.22 -13.33 -12.71
C PHE A 194 -5.49 -14.67 -12.54
N ASP A 195 -4.41 -14.93 -13.26
CA ASP A 195 -3.48 -16.05 -13.03
C ASP A 195 -4.17 -17.38 -12.68
N ASN A 196 -4.72 -18.06 -13.70
CA ASN A 196 -5.37 -19.37 -13.58
C ASN A 196 -6.67 -19.43 -12.73
N LEU A 197 -7.23 -18.30 -12.29
CA LEU A 197 -8.56 -18.27 -11.67
C LEU A 197 -9.68 -18.44 -12.70
N LEU A 198 -9.41 -18.14 -13.96
CA LEU A 198 -10.34 -18.27 -15.06
C LEU A 198 -9.95 -19.45 -15.95
N ASP A 199 -10.95 -20.12 -16.50
CA ASP A 199 -10.74 -21.05 -17.60
C ASP A 199 -10.51 -20.29 -18.93
N SER A 200 -10.19 -21.01 -20.00
CA SER A 200 -9.90 -20.40 -21.30
C SER A 200 -11.07 -19.58 -21.86
N VAL A 201 -12.31 -19.96 -21.55
CA VAL A 201 -13.51 -19.24 -22.01
C VAL A 201 -13.63 -17.91 -21.23
N GLY A 202 -13.44 -17.95 -19.91
CA GLY A 202 -13.43 -16.75 -19.06
C GLY A 202 -12.35 -15.77 -19.46
N GLU A 203 -11.15 -16.26 -19.77
CA GLU A 203 -10.04 -15.43 -20.26
C GLU A 203 -10.32 -14.79 -21.62
N GLU A 204 -10.95 -15.50 -22.54
CA GLU A 204 -11.35 -14.95 -23.83
C GLU A 204 -12.38 -13.83 -23.65
N ILE A 205 -13.38 -14.04 -22.79
CA ILE A 205 -14.44 -13.05 -22.50
C ILE A 205 -13.81 -11.78 -21.89
N ILE A 206 -12.94 -11.91 -20.89
CA ILE A 206 -12.33 -10.74 -20.24
C ILE A 206 -11.39 -10.00 -21.19
N SER A 207 -10.60 -10.72 -21.99
CA SER A 207 -9.70 -10.13 -23.00
C SER A 207 -10.47 -9.42 -24.11
N ALA A 208 -11.59 -9.97 -24.57
CA ALA A 208 -12.48 -9.30 -25.51
C ALA A 208 -13.12 -8.04 -24.90
N ASN A 209 -13.48 -8.09 -23.62
CA ASN A 209 -13.99 -6.93 -22.90
C ASN A 209 -12.93 -5.83 -22.79
N PHE A 210 -11.69 -6.17 -22.44
CA PHE A 210 -10.57 -5.21 -22.39
C PHE A 210 -10.41 -4.48 -23.72
N ARG A 211 -10.33 -5.20 -24.84
CA ARG A 211 -10.19 -4.59 -26.17
C ARG A 211 -11.33 -3.63 -26.52
N ARG A 212 -12.58 -3.96 -26.12
CA ARG A 212 -13.74 -3.06 -26.31
C ARG A 212 -13.62 -1.74 -25.55
N HIS A 213 -12.85 -1.73 -24.46
CA HIS A 213 -12.60 -0.54 -23.64
C HIS A 213 -11.26 0.13 -23.91
N GLY A 214 -10.61 -0.18 -25.04
CA GLY A 214 -9.33 0.43 -25.42
C GLY A 214 -8.13 -0.06 -24.64
N ILE A 215 -8.24 -1.25 -24.04
CA ILE A 215 -7.17 -1.91 -23.32
C ILE A 215 -6.61 -3.04 -24.20
N GLU A 216 -5.32 -3.00 -24.49
CA GLU A 216 -4.61 -4.02 -25.28
C GLU A 216 -3.83 -4.97 -24.36
N PRO A 217 -4.28 -6.22 -24.17
CA PRO A 217 -3.61 -7.17 -23.28
C PRO A 217 -2.48 -7.91 -23.97
N HIS A 218 -1.32 -7.96 -23.30
CA HIS A 218 -0.14 -8.76 -23.65
C HIS A 218 0.16 -9.73 -22.51
N TYR A 219 -0.07 -11.01 -22.73
CA TYR A 219 0.17 -12.08 -21.78
C TYR A 219 1.49 -12.80 -22.04
N LYS A 220 2.02 -13.49 -21.01
CA LYS A 220 3.34 -14.16 -21.02
C LYS A 220 4.46 -13.21 -21.40
N GLU A 221 4.35 -11.97 -20.90
CA GLU A 221 5.29 -10.89 -21.19
C GLU A 221 5.60 -10.13 -19.91
N GLU A 222 6.89 -9.85 -19.69
CA GLU A 222 7.40 -9.26 -18.46
C GLU A 222 8.20 -8.01 -18.80
N VAL A 223 7.91 -6.92 -18.11
CA VAL A 223 8.66 -5.67 -18.24
C VAL A 223 10.05 -5.85 -17.62
N ARG A 224 11.09 -5.47 -18.36
CA ARG A 224 12.50 -5.52 -17.95
C ARG A 224 13.08 -4.14 -17.68
N GLU A 225 12.59 -3.12 -18.37
CA GLU A 225 13.12 -1.76 -18.29
C GLU A 225 11.99 -0.74 -18.52
N VAL A 226 12.06 0.36 -17.78
CA VAL A 226 11.26 1.58 -18.03
C VAL A 226 12.09 2.55 -18.84
N LEU A 227 11.56 2.97 -19.97
CA LEU A 227 12.22 3.87 -20.92
C LEU A 227 12.03 5.34 -20.51
N GLY A 228 12.89 6.20 -21.05
CA GLY A 228 12.95 7.64 -20.76
C GLY A 228 14.06 7.98 -19.78
N ASP A 229 14.29 9.26 -19.56
CA ASP A 229 15.34 9.75 -18.65
C ASP A 229 14.81 9.85 -17.21
N GLU A 230 14.36 11.03 -16.77
CA GLU A 230 13.73 11.22 -15.44
C GLU A 230 12.26 10.81 -15.43
N GLN A 231 11.58 10.91 -16.58
CA GLN A 231 10.18 10.64 -16.79
C GLN A 231 10.02 9.35 -17.60
N ALA A 232 9.11 8.48 -17.20
CA ALA A 232 8.75 7.31 -17.98
C ALA A 232 8.11 7.74 -19.31
N THR A 233 8.57 7.13 -20.41
CA THR A 233 8.03 7.31 -21.77
C THR A 233 7.52 6.00 -22.36
N GLY A 234 7.76 4.88 -21.67
CA GLY A 234 7.36 3.55 -22.09
C GLY A 234 8.09 2.47 -21.33
N VAL A 235 7.94 1.24 -21.79
CA VAL A 235 8.61 0.07 -21.24
C VAL A 235 9.17 -0.81 -22.33
N ARG A 236 10.26 -1.55 -22.02
CA ARG A 236 10.78 -2.66 -22.78
C ARG A 236 10.53 -3.96 -22.04
N THR A 237 10.17 -5.00 -22.77
CA THR A 237 9.83 -6.29 -22.19
C THR A 237 10.90 -7.36 -22.45
N ASN A 238 10.68 -8.57 -21.94
CA ASN A 238 11.50 -9.75 -22.24
C ASN A 238 11.35 -10.25 -23.68
N ARG A 239 10.42 -9.69 -24.46
CA ARG A 239 10.31 -9.85 -25.90
C ARG A 239 10.92 -8.66 -26.61
N PRO A 240 11.22 -8.75 -27.91
CA PRO A 240 11.74 -7.61 -28.69
C PRO A 240 10.61 -6.59 -28.97
N ALA A 241 9.97 -6.10 -27.91
CA ALA A 241 8.84 -5.17 -27.97
C ALA A 241 9.06 -4.02 -27.00
N GLU A 242 8.71 -2.82 -27.45
CA GLU A 242 8.64 -1.58 -26.66
C GLU A 242 7.22 -1.02 -26.74
N TYR A 243 6.68 -0.66 -25.58
CA TYR A 243 5.36 -0.06 -25.47
C TYR A 243 5.50 1.36 -24.95
N GLN A 244 4.87 2.31 -25.61
CA GLN A 244 4.87 3.72 -25.20
C GLN A 244 3.79 3.97 -24.15
N GLY A 245 4.13 4.76 -23.13
CA GLY A 245 3.22 5.20 -22.10
C GLY A 245 3.90 6.18 -21.15
N ASP A 246 3.22 7.24 -20.81
CA ASP A 246 3.67 8.31 -19.92
C ASP A 246 3.16 8.15 -18.49
N ILE A 247 2.23 7.20 -18.27
CA ILE A 247 1.74 6.78 -16.96
C ILE A 247 1.75 5.26 -16.86
N ILE A 248 2.35 4.74 -15.78
CA ILE A 248 2.53 3.30 -15.58
C ILE A 248 1.95 2.91 -14.23
N GLY A 249 0.87 2.12 -14.23
CA GLY A 249 0.31 1.51 -13.02
C GLY A 249 0.95 0.14 -12.76
N VAL A 250 1.57 -0.05 -11.59
CA VAL A 250 2.27 -1.30 -11.27
C VAL A 250 1.62 -2.00 -10.08
N ARG A 251 1.27 -3.28 -10.27
CA ARG A 251 0.79 -4.14 -9.19
C ARG A 251 1.23 -5.60 -9.38
N ILE A 252 2.30 -5.97 -8.69
CA ILE A 252 2.98 -7.26 -8.85
C ILE A 252 2.98 -8.12 -7.58
N GLY A 253 2.40 -7.67 -6.48
CA GLY A 253 2.30 -8.44 -5.24
C GLY A 253 2.36 -7.59 -3.98
N LEU A 254 2.28 -8.27 -2.82
CA LEU A 254 2.45 -7.70 -1.48
C LEU A 254 3.51 -8.49 -0.73
N ASN A 255 4.50 -7.79 -0.19
CA ASN A 255 5.48 -8.34 0.72
C ASN A 255 5.02 -8.10 2.18
N LYS A 256 4.90 -9.14 2.97
CA LYS A 256 4.51 -9.07 4.39
C LYS A 256 5.69 -8.73 5.32
N ASN A 257 6.89 -8.55 4.78
CA ASN A 257 8.13 -8.23 5.51
C ASN A 257 8.44 -9.24 6.67
N LEU A 258 8.21 -10.51 6.41
CA LEU A 258 8.37 -11.58 7.43
C LEU A 258 9.83 -11.73 7.90
N GLU A 259 10.81 -11.43 7.06
CA GLU A 259 12.24 -11.49 7.43
C GLU A 259 12.56 -10.53 8.58
N PHE A 260 12.01 -9.30 8.54
CA PHE A 260 12.17 -8.36 9.65
C PHE A 260 11.73 -8.98 10.99
N PHE A 261 10.59 -9.68 11.01
CA PHE A 261 10.09 -10.29 12.24
C PHE A 261 10.92 -11.52 12.68
N LYS A 262 11.42 -12.31 11.73
CA LYS A 262 12.37 -13.41 12.04
C LYS A 262 13.64 -12.88 12.71
N GLU A 263 14.22 -11.80 12.18
CA GLU A 263 15.41 -11.16 12.75
C GLU A 263 15.17 -10.62 14.16
N GLN A 264 13.93 -10.22 14.49
CA GLN A 264 13.53 -9.81 15.83
C GLN A 264 13.22 -11.01 16.78
N GLY A 265 13.38 -12.25 16.31
CA GLY A 265 13.20 -13.46 17.11
C GLY A 265 11.77 -13.99 17.17
N PHE A 266 10.89 -13.59 16.25
CA PHE A 266 9.56 -14.16 16.13
C PHE A 266 9.57 -15.48 15.36
N LEU A 267 8.75 -16.43 15.82
CA LEU A 267 8.45 -17.63 15.07
C LEU A 267 7.44 -17.29 13.97
N ILE A 268 7.81 -17.57 12.73
CA ILE A 268 6.93 -17.39 11.58
C ILE A 268 6.34 -18.76 11.23
N GLY A 269 5.00 -18.82 11.18
CA GLY A 269 4.30 -20.01 10.74
C GLY A 269 4.46 -20.24 9.24
N GLU A 270 4.26 -21.48 8.80
CA GLU A 270 4.06 -21.80 7.38
C GLU A 270 2.69 -21.29 6.95
N GLU A 271 2.59 -20.69 5.75
CA GLU A 271 1.31 -20.27 5.14
C GLU A 271 0.64 -21.43 4.42
#